data_f10f76034ca09d67c6a1e7bda3bf2dae
#
_entry.id   f10f76034ca09d67c6a1e7bda3bf2dae
#
_cell.length_a   1.000
_cell.length_b   1.000
_cell.length_c   1.000
_cell.angle_alpha   90.00
_cell.angle_beta   90.00
_cell.angle_gamma   90.00
#
_symmetry.space_group_name_H-M   'P 1'
#
loop_
_entity.id
_entity.type
_entity.pdbx_description
1 polymer ?
#
loop_
_entity_poly.entity_id
_entity_poly.type
_entity_poly.pdbx_seq_one_letter_code
_entity_poly.pdbx_strand_id
1 'polypeptide(L)'
;NIQFIRGIQMSFKDLKKQSKLGSLTAKLVKEVEKMNNTGGNTDDRIWKLDVDKSGNGYAVIRFLPAPEGEDLPFVKLYSHAFQGPGGWFIENSLTTLGQKDPVSEYNSLLWNNGTDAGKETARKQKRKLTYVSNIYVVKDPANPENEGKVFLYKYGKKIFDKLTAAMQPEFEDEEAIDPFDFWQGANFKLKAKNVAGYRNYDSSEFAAPSPLL
;
A
#
# COMPACT_ATOMS: atom_id res chain seq x y z
N ASN A 1 -29.75 3.21 -13.06
CA ASN A 1 -30.21 2.97 -11.68
C ASN A 1 -28.98 2.63 -10.83
N ILE A 2 -28.35 3.63 -10.28
CA ILE A 2 -27.29 3.48 -9.30
C ILE A 2 -27.98 3.25 -7.96
N GLN A 3 -28.01 2.02 -7.50
CA GLN A 3 -28.44 1.72 -6.13
C GLN A 3 -27.31 2.14 -5.19
N PHE A 4 -27.54 3.22 -4.47
CA PHE A 4 -26.72 3.60 -3.32
C PHE A 4 -26.81 2.52 -2.24
N ILE A 5 -25.77 1.74 -2.08
CA ILE A 5 -25.59 0.95 -0.88
C ILE A 5 -25.25 1.95 0.24
N ARG A 6 -26.23 2.19 1.12
CA ARG A 6 -26.05 2.92 2.38
C ARG A 6 -24.82 2.36 3.08
N GLY A 7 -23.87 3.24 3.38
CA GLY A 7 -22.63 2.89 4.00
C GLY A 7 -22.83 2.02 5.23
N ILE A 8 -22.46 0.77 5.12
CA ILE A 8 -22.16 -0.05 6.27
C ILE A 8 -20.89 0.56 6.83
N GLN A 9 -21.01 1.18 7.98
CA GLN A 9 -19.87 1.61 8.76
C GLN A 9 -19.12 0.36 9.21
N MET A 10 -18.27 -0.15 8.31
CA MET A 10 -17.44 -1.31 8.61
C MET A 10 -16.34 -0.89 9.57
N SER A 11 -16.29 -1.52 10.74
CA SER A 11 -15.22 -1.28 11.67
C SER A 11 -13.88 -1.74 11.07
N PHE A 12 -12.79 -1.08 11.42
CA PHE A 12 -11.44 -1.50 11.00
C PHE A 12 -11.11 -2.96 11.39
N LYS A 13 -11.74 -3.48 12.45
CA LYS A 13 -11.67 -4.90 12.84
C LYS A 13 -12.30 -5.81 11.78
N ASP A 14 -13.37 -5.36 11.16
CA ASP A 14 -14.05 -6.12 10.11
C ASP A 14 -13.25 -6.08 8.81
N LEU A 15 -12.63 -4.93 8.47
CA LEU A 15 -11.64 -4.81 7.39
C LEU A 15 -10.45 -5.74 7.59
N LYS A 16 -9.94 -5.85 8.82
CA LYS A 16 -8.88 -6.82 9.15
C LYS A 16 -9.31 -8.28 9.02
N LYS A 17 -10.56 -8.61 9.34
CA LYS A 17 -11.10 -9.98 9.21
C LYS A 17 -11.36 -10.36 7.75
N GLN A 18 -11.87 -9.44 6.95
CA GLN A 18 -12.12 -9.65 5.51
C GLN A 18 -10.83 -9.78 4.69
N SER A 19 -9.70 -9.25 5.17
CA SER A 19 -8.39 -9.43 4.51
C SER A 19 -7.91 -10.89 4.42
N LYS A 20 -8.66 -11.84 4.98
CA LYS A 20 -8.40 -13.29 4.86
C LYS A 20 -9.12 -13.97 3.68
N LEU A 21 -9.91 -13.26 2.90
CA LEU A 21 -10.65 -13.82 1.78
C LEU A 21 -9.76 -13.95 0.53
N GLY A 22 -9.31 -15.18 0.31
CA GLY A 22 -8.23 -15.51 -0.63
C GLY A 22 -8.55 -15.40 -2.12
N SER A 23 -9.79 -15.16 -2.56
CA SER A 23 -10.10 -15.14 -4.00
C SER A 23 -9.80 -13.82 -4.69
N LEU A 24 -10.00 -12.71 -3.97
CA LEU A 24 -9.75 -11.35 -4.45
C LEU A 24 -8.26 -11.06 -4.54
N THR A 25 -7.55 -11.41 -3.47
CA THR A 25 -6.09 -11.31 -3.37
C THR A 25 -5.42 -12.10 -4.48
N ALA A 26 -5.94 -13.29 -4.85
CA ALA A 26 -5.37 -14.14 -5.90
C ALA A 26 -5.43 -13.49 -7.30
N LYS A 27 -6.53 -12.81 -7.64
CA LYS A 27 -6.65 -12.12 -8.93
C LYS A 27 -5.71 -10.93 -9.02
N LEU A 28 -5.62 -10.15 -7.95
CA LEU A 28 -4.77 -8.98 -7.92
C LEU A 28 -3.29 -9.34 -7.83
N VAL A 29 -2.93 -10.40 -7.09
CA VAL A 29 -1.57 -10.93 -7.07
C VAL A 29 -1.15 -11.41 -8.45
N LYS A 30 -1.98 -12.13 -9.18
CA LYS A 30 -1.69 -12.50 -10.57
C LYS A 30 -1.51 -11.30 -11.48
N GLU A 31 -2.28 -10.24 -11.27
CA GLU A 31 -2.15 -9.00 -12.03
C GLU A 31 -0.84 -8.27 -11.68
N VAL A 32 -0.50 -8.20 -10.39
CA VAL A 32 0.77 -7.62 -9.91
C VAL A 32 1.97 -8.49 -10.31
N GLU A 33 1.84 -9.81 -10.36
CA GLU A 33 2.89 -10.70 -10.88
C GLU A 33 3.16 -10.49 -12.36
N LYS A 34 2.12 -10.31 -13.16
CA LYS A 34 2.28 -9.89 -14.56
C LYS A 34 3.00 -8.56 -14.68
N MET A 35 2.73 -7.63 -13.76
CA MET A 35 3.39 -6.32 -13.71
C MET A 35 4.87 -6.40 -13.34
N ASN A 36 5.26 -7.38 -12.52
CA ASN A 36 6.65 -7.54 -12.09
C ASN A 36 7.49 -8.39 -13.08
N ASN A 37 6.84 -9.23 -13.89
CA ASN A 37 7.52 -10.15 -14.82
C ASN A 37 7.77 -9.58 -16.22
N THR A 38 7.33 -8.37 -16.51
CA THR A 38 7.72 -7.66 -17.74
C THR A 38 9.10 -7.06 -17.52
N GLY A 39 10.12 -7.82 -17.86
CA GLY A 39 11.51 -7.42 -17.72
C GLY A 39 11.79 -6.06 -18.36
N GLY A 40 12.19 -5.10 -17.53
CA GLY A 40 12.75 -3.82 -17.96
C GLY A 40 11.77 -2.71 -18.32
N ASN A 41 10.47 -2.95 -18.41
CA ASN A 41 9.47 -1.90 -18.62
C ASN A 41 8.79 -1.55 -17.31
N THR A 42 8.85 -0.28 -16.94
CA THR A 42 8.00 0.32 -15.90
C THR A 42 6.54 0.09 -16.28
N ASP A 43 5.76 -0.52 -15.39
CA ASP A 43 4.33 -0.69 -15.61
C ASP A 43 3.63 0.67 -15.50
N ASP A 44 3.12 1.17 -16.62
CA ASP A 44 2.46 2.48 -16.74
C ASP A 44 1.18 2.61 -15.91
N ARG A 45 0.66 1.50 -15.37
CA ARG A 45 -0.51 1.50 -14.48
C ARG A 45 -0.16 1.89 -13.04
N ILE A 46 1.12 1.84 -12.68
CA ILE A 46 1.59 2.13 -11.32
C ILE A 46 2.12 3.57 -11.28
N TRP A 47 1.49 4.37 -10.42
CA TRP A 47 1.97 5.70 -10.12
C TRP A 47 3.04 5.67 -9.03
N LYS A 48 4.08 6.46 -9.18
CA LYS A 48 5.14 6.65 -8.19
C LYS A 48 5.35 8.14 -7.96
N LEU A 49 5.57 8.52 -6.70
CA LEU A 49 5.98 9.87 -6.36
C LEU A 49 7.43 10.08 -6.79
N ASP A 50 7.66 11.02 -7.69
CA ASP A 50 9.00 11.47 -8.03
C ASP A 50 9.54 12.44 -6.99
N VAL A 51 10.82 12.31 -6.69
CA VAL A 51 11.53 13.18 -5.77
C VAL A 51 12.66 13.89 -6.49
N ASP A 52 12.99 15.09 -6.03
CA ASP A 52 14.11 15.87 -6.53
C ASP A 52 15.47 15.31 -6.04
N LYS A 53 16.56 15.97 -6.42
CA LYS A 53 17.91 15.56 -6.01
C LYS A 53 18.13 15.58 -4.50
N SER A 54 17.35 16.38 -3.77
CA SER A 54 17.38 16.45 -2.30
C SER A 54 16.51 15.39 -1.63
N GLY A 55 15.76 14.60 -2.39
CA GLY A 55 14.85 13.61 -1.90
C GLY A 55 13.47 14.16 -1.50
N ASN A 56 13.13 15.38 -1.93
CA ASN A 56 11.83 16.00 -1.69
C ASN A 56 10.87 15.71 -2.83
N GLY A 57 9.65 15.31 -2.49
CA GLY A 57 8.56 15.09 -3.43
C GLY A 57 7.22 15.54 -2.86
N TYR A 58 6.33 15.97 -3.74
CA TYR A 58 5.02 16.42 -3.39
C TYR A 58 4.01 16.06 -4.47
N ALA A 59 2.90 15.50 -4.06
CA ALA A 59 1.73 15.31 -4.90
C ALA A 59 0.46 15.32 -4.05
N VAL A 60 -0.68 15.54 -4.68
CA VAL A 60 -1.99 15.37 -4.06
C VAL A 60 -2.69 14.25 -4.77
N ILE A 61 -3.07 13.23 -4.01
CA ILE A 61 -3.79 12.06 -4.52
C ILE A 61 -5.11 11.87 -3.77
N ARG A 62 -6.02 11.15 -4.38
CA ARG A 62 -7.26 10.73 -3.76
C ARG A 62 -7.36 9.22 -3.80
N PHE A 63 -7.45 8.59 -2.65
CA PHE A 63 -7.76 7.17 -2.57
C PHE A 63 -9.18 6.92 -3.06
N LEU A 64 -9.37 5.87 -3.83
CA LEU A 64 -10.66 5.54 -4.44
C LEU A 64 -11.36 4.42 -3.68
N PRO A 65 -12.70 4.35 -3.74
CA PRO A 65 -13.45 3.25 -3.16
C PRO A 65 -13.08 1.90 -3.79
N ALA A 66 -13.51 0.82 -3.14
CA ALA A 66 -13.40 -0.50 -3.72
C ALA A 66 -14.09 -0.54 -5.09
N PRO A 67 -13.46 -1.14 -6.12
CA PRO A 67 -14.10 -1.37 -7.40
C PRO A 67 -15.36 -2.23 -7.27
N GLU A 68 -16.24 -2.15 -8.25
CA GLU A 68 -17.45 -2.99 -8.28
C GLU A 68 -17.10 -4.47 -8.17
N GLY A 69 -17.75 -5.17 -7.26
CA GLY A 69 -17.50 -6.59 -6.97
C GLY A 69 -16.34 -6.85 -6.01
N GLU A 70 -15.69 -5.82 -5.50
CA GLU A 70 -14.60 -5.91 -4.53
C GLU A 70 -15.07 -5.45 -3.14
N ASP A 71 -14.61 -6.15 -2.08
CA ASP A 71 -15.02 -5.82 -0.71
C ASP A 71 -14.12 -4.76 -0.05
N LEU A 72 -12.88 -4.59 -0.54
CA LEU A 72 -11.88 -3.73 0.06
C LEU A 72 -11.27 -2.76 -0.94
N PRO A 73 -11.00 -1.50 -0.52
CA PRO A 73 -10.36 -0.49 -1.34
C PRO A 73 -8.83 -0.62 -1.39
N PHE A 74 -8.26 -1.63 -0.75
CA PHE A 74 -6.83 -1.92 -0.78
C PHE A 74 -6.54 -3.41 -0.74
N VAL A 75 -5.34 -3.78 -1.16
CA VAL A 75 -4.82 -5.14 -1.12
C VAL A 75 -3.49 -5.16 -0.40
N LYS A 76 -3.25 -6.21 0.37
CA LYS A 76 -1.95 -6.50 1.00
C LYS A 76 -1.14 -7.41 0.10
N LEU A 77 0.09 -7.02 -0.17
CA LEU A 77 1.06 -7.77 -0.94
C LEU A 77 2.29 -8.04 -0.10
N TYR A 78 2.62 -9.31 0.11
CA TYR A 78 3.88 -9.71 0.73
C TYR A 78 4.89 -10.09 -0.34
N SER A 79 6.12 -9.62 -0.18
CA SER A 79 7.21 -9.92 -1.10
C SER A 79 8.52 -10.13 -0.35
N HIS A 80 9.44 -10.89 -0.95
CA HIS A 80 10.81 -11.00 -0.51
C HIS A 80 11.72 -10.21 -1.47
N ALA A 81 12.70 -9.51 -0.91
CA ALA A 81 13.76 -8.86 -1.66
C ALA A 81 15.04 -8.89 -0.82
N PHE A 82 15.94 -9.80 -1.11
CA PHE A 82 17.22 -9.94 -0.41
C PHE A 82 18.29 -10.50 -1.32
N GLN A 83 19.55 -10.27 -0.94
CA GLN A 83 20.69 -10.80 -1.65
C GLN A 83 21.13 -12.11 -1.02
N GLY A 84 21.16 -13.17 -1.82
CA GLY A 84 21.68 -14.49 -1.48
C GLY A 84 22.95 -14.83 -2.26
N PRO A 85 23.47 -16.06 -2.10
CA PRO A 85 24.67 -16.51 -2.81
C PRO A 85 24.55 -16.48 -4.33
N GLY A 86 23.34 -16.64 -4.85
CA GLY A 86 23.04 -16.61 -6.30
C GLY A 86 22.67 -15.22 -6.83
N GLY A 87 22.79 -14.16 -6.03
CA GLY A 87 22.37 -12.81 -6.40
C GLY A 87 21.10 -12.35 -5.68
N TRP A 88 20.37 -11.41 -6.29
CA TRP A 88 19.13 -10.92 -5.75
C TRP A 88 17.98 -11.92 -5.93
N PHE A 89 17.28 -12.22 -4.84
CA PHE A 89 16.01 -12.93 -4.83
C PHE A 89 14.88 -11.91 -4.61
N ILE A 90 14.05 -11.69 -5.64
CA ILE A 90 12.95 -10.74 -5.59
C ILE A 90 11.71 -11.45 -6.09
N GLU A 91 10.85 -11.87 -5.16
CA GLU A 91 9.65 -12.64 -5.47
C GLU A 91 8.50 -12.28 -4.54
N ASN A 92 7.28 -12.46 -5.03
CA ASN A 92 6.09 -12.38 -4.19
C ASN A 92 6.03 -13.57 -3.24
N SER A 93 5.67 -13.30 -1.99
CA SER A 93 5.49 -14.35 -0.99
C SER A 93 4.13 -15.04 -1.15
N LEU A 94 4.11 -16.36 -1.13
CA LEU A 94 2.90 -17.17 -1.14
C LEU A 94 1.98 -16.87 0.06
N THR A 95 2.51 -16.29 1.14
CA THR A 95 1.71 -15.83 2.29
C THR A 95 0.71 -14.74 1.92
N THR A 96 0.90 -14.04 0.81
CA THR A 96 -0.10 -13.12 0.25
C THR A 96 -1.41 -13.84 -0.07
N LEU A 97 -1.34 -15.09 -0.48
CA LEU A 97 -2.48 -15.97 -0.79
C LEU A 97 -2.91 -16.82 0.41
N GLY A 98 -2.32 -16.60 1.58
CA GLY A 98 -2.56 -17.45 2.76
C GLY A 98 -1.93 -18.83 2.65
N GLN A 99 -1.02 -19.04 1.70
CA GLN A 99 -0.33 -20.31 1.48
C GLN A 99 1.01 -20.35 2.21
N LYS A 100 1.52 -21.55 2.41
CA LYS A 100 2.87 -21.74 2.97
C LYS A 100 3.92 -21.24 1.99
N ASP A 101 4.87 -20.47 2.52
CA ASP A 101 5.99 -19.92 1.78
C ASP A 101 7.29 -20.55 2.31
N PRO A 102 8.04 -21.30 1.49
CA PRO A 102 9.27 -21.96 1.92
C PRO A 102 10.31 -20.99 2.52
N VAL A 103 10.44 -19.78 1.97
CA VAL A 103 11.37 -18.78 2.49
C VAL A 103 10.94 -18.29 3.87
N SER A 104 9.65 -18.04 4.08
CA SER A 104 9.12 -17.63 5.39
C SER A 104 9.24 -18.76 6.44
N GLU A 105 9.02 -20.01 6.04
CA GLU A 105 9.21 -21.18 6.92
C GLU A 105 10.67 -21.34 7.32
N TYR A 106 11.59 -21.23 6.37
CA TYR A 106 13.02 -21.26 6.63
C TYR A 106 13.48 -20.13 7.56
N ASN A 107 12.99 -18.90 7.33
CA ASN A 107 13.27 -17.77 8.21
C ASN A 107 12.76 -18.00 9.64
N SER A 108 11.62 -18.65 9.80
CA SER A 108 11.11 -19.03 11.13
C SER A 108 12.03 -20.03 11.83
N LEU A 109 12.58 -21.01 11.12
CA LEU A 109 13.56 -21.93 11.66
C LEU A 109 14.85 -21.22 12.09
N LEU A 110 15.36 -20.32 11.25
CA LEU A 110 16.55 -19.51 11.57
C LEU A 110 16.35 -18.64 12.81
N TRP A 111 15.18 -18.04 12.94
CA TRP A 111 14.83 -17.23 14.10
C TRP A 111 14.74 -18.06 15.37
N ASN A 112 14.09 -19.22 15.29
CA ASN A 112 13.82 -20.09 16.43
C ASN A 112 15.03 -20.89 16.89
N ASN A 113 16.08 -21.06 16.08
CA ASN A 113 17.32 -21.75 16.53
C ASN A 113 18.10 -20.96 17.58
N GLY A 114 17.71 -19.67 17.80
CA GLY A 114 18.21 -18.83 18.88
C GLY A 114 19.61 -18.25 18.69
N THR A 115 20.30 -18.54 17.57
CA THR A 115 21.61 -17.95 17.27
C THR A 115 21.49 -16.53 16.75
N ASP A 116 22.44 -15.65 17.09
CA ASP A 116 22.45 -14.27 16.59
C ASP A 116 22.61 -14.21 15.08
N ALA A 117 23.46 -15.09 14.52
CA ALA A 117 23.65 -15.20 13.07
C ALA A 117 22.36 -15.62 12.35
N GLY A 118 21.63 -16.60 12.90
CA GLY A 118 20.34 -17.05 12.34
C GLY A 118 19.29 -15.95 12.38
N LYS A 119 19.20 -15.25 13.48
CA LYS A 119 18.26 -14.10 13.63
C LYS A 119 18.58 -12.97 12.66
N GLU A 120 19.87 -12.66 12.47
CA GLU A 120 20.27 -11.62 11.52
C GLU A 120 19.95 -12.00 10.08
N THR A 121 20.20 -13.24 9.69
CA THR A 121 19.82 -13.76 8.38
C THR A 121 18.31 -13.69 8.17
N ALA A 122 17.53 -14.12 9.15
CA ALA A 122 16.07 -14.06 9.09
C ALA A 122 15.56 -12.61 8.94
N ARG A 123 16.18 -11.63 9.62
CA ARG A 123 15.82 -10.21 9.47
C ARG A 123 16.06 -9.70 8.06
N LYS A 124 17.16 -10.10 7.41
CA LYS A 124 17.48 -9.70 6.03
C LYS A 124 16.56 -10.33 5.00
N GLN A 125 16.06 -11.54 5.27
CA GLN A 125 15.24 -12.35 4.35
C GLN A 125 13.73 -12.24 4.64
N LYS A 126 13.37 -11.49 5.64
CA LYS A 126 11.98 -11.31 6.06
C LYS A 126 11.14 -10.69 4.94
N ARG A 127 9.92 -11.21 4.78
CA ARG A 127 8.94 -10.65 3.84
C ARG A 127 8.61 -9.18 4.15
N LYS A 128 8.40 -8.40 3.11
CA LYS A 128 7.97 -7.02 3.16
C LYS A 128 6.48 -6.93 2.85
N LEU A 129 5.74 -6.19 3.68
CA LEU A 129 4.34 -5.89 3.43
C LEU A 129 4.21 -4.58 2.66
N THR A 130 3.49 -4.62 1.55
CA THR A 130 3.12 -3.48 0.73
C THR A 130 1.60 -3.46 0.57
N TYR A 131 1.01 -2.29 0.55
CA TYR A 131 -0.41 -2.07 0.25
C TYR A 131 -0.53 -1.54 -1.17
N VAL A 132 -1.63 -1.88 -1.84
CA VAL A 132 -1.96 -1.39 -3.18
C VAL A 132 -3.38 -0.88 -3.18
N SER A 133 -3.58 0.34 -3.68
CA SER A 133 -4.91 0.96 -3.84
C SER A 133 -5.02 1.63 -5.19
N ASN A 134 -6.24 1.77 -5.69
CA ASN A 134 -6.53 2.69 -6.77
C ASN A 134 -6.50 4.12 -6.23
N ILE A 135 -5.90 5.01 -6.98
CA ILE A 135 -5.86 6.45 -6.68
C ILE A 135 -6.24 7.27 -7.90
N TYR A 136 -6.78 8.46 -7.64
CA TYR A 136 -6.91 9.54 -8.61
C TYR A 136 -5.82 10.57 -8.32
N VAL A 137 -5.08 10.99 -9.33
CA VAL A 137 -4.03 12.00 -9.17
C VAL A 137 -4.66 13.38 -9.32
N VAL A 138 -4.72 14.11 -8.22
CA VAL A 138 -5.28 15.47 -8.17
C VAL A 138 -4.24 16.49 -8.63
N LYS A 139 -3.01 16.37 -8.12
CA LYS A 139 -1.89 17.25 -8.46
C LYS A 139 -0.58 16.46 -8.43
N ASP A 140 0.19 16.59 -9.49
CA ASP A 140 1.52 15.99 -9.62
C ASP A 140 2.47 16.96 -10.32
N PRO A 141 3.11 17.89 -9.57
CA PRO A 141 3.95 18.91 -10.17
C PRO A 141 5.14 18.38 -10.96
N ALA A 142 5.66 17.21 -10.58
CA ALA A 142 6.77 16.56 -11.29
C ALA A 142 6.33 15.94 -12.62
N ASN A 143 5.07 15.45 -12.70
CA ASN A 143 4.50 14.82 -13.89
C ASN A 143 3.06 15.29 -14.10
N PRO A 144 2.83 16.53 -14.56
CA PRO A 144 1.49 17.11 -14.71
C PRO A 144 0.57 16.30 -15.64
N GLU A 145 1.13 15.52 -16.55
CA GLU A 145 0.40 14.62 -17.45
C GLU A 145 -0.37 13.52 -16.74
N ASN A 146 -0.03 13.21 -15.50
CA ASN A 146 -0.72 12.22 -14.67
C ASN A 146 -1.96 12.79 -13.98
N GLU A 147 -2.08 14.11 -13.89
CA GLU A 147 -3.21 14.75 -13.23
C GLU A 147 -4.53 14.41 -13.93
N GLY A 148 -5.55 14.12 -13.14
CA GLY A 148 -6.86 13.72 -13.65
C GLY A 148 -6.98 12.25 -14.07
N LYS A 149 -5.98 11.43 -13.81
CA LYS A 149 -5.95 10.02 -14.18
C LYS A 149 -5.98 9.11 -12.96
N VAL A 150 -6.43 7.88 -13.19
CA VAL A 150 -6.49 6.81 -12.20
C VAL A 150 -5.31 5.88 -12.37
N PHE A 151 -4.64 5.57 -11.28
CA PHE A 151 -3.50 4.65 -11.23
C PHE A 151 -3.61 3.70 -10.04
N LEU A 152 -2.79 2.64 -10.08
CA LEU A 152 -2.46 1.85 -8.90
C LEU A 152 -1.32 2.56 -8.13
N TYR A 153 -1.45 2.58 -6.82
CA TYR A 153 -0.43 3.13 -5.94
C TYR A 153 0.01 2.09 -4.92
N LYS A 154 1.31 1.82 -4.88
CA LYS A 154 1.94 0.95 -3.89
C LYS A 154 2.49 1.79 -2.75
N TYR A 155 2.14 1.45 -1.52
CA TYR A 155 2.57 2.19 -0.33
C TYR A 155 2.83 1.26 0.84
N GLY A 156 3.60 1.77 1.80
CA GLY A 156 3.99 1.02 2.99
C GLY A 156 3.09 1.28 4.19
N LYS A 157 3.49 0.70 5.31
CA LYS A 157 2.77 0.78 6.59
C LYS A 157 2.58 2.22 7.09
N LYS A 158 3.56 3.10 6.89
CA LYS A 158 3.49 4.50 7.37
C LYS A 158 2.31 5.27 6.77
N ILE A 159 2.09 5.11 5.47
CA ILE A 159 0.93 5.73 4.80
C ILE A 159 -0.36 5.00 5.18
N PHE A 160 -0.33 3.67 5.26
CA PHE A 160 -1.49 2.89 5.71
C PHE A 160 -1.93 3.28 7.13
N ASP A 161 -1.00 3.53 8.03
CA ASP A 161 -1.30 4.01 9.38
C ASP A 161 -1.99 5.38 9.37
N LYS A 162 -1.65 6.26 8.44
CA LYS A 162 -2.34 7.54 8.26
C LYS A 162 -3.78 7.36 7.75
N LEU A 163 -4.01 6.40 6.85
CA LEU A 163 -5.35 6.03 6.40
C LEU A 163 -6.19 5.50 7.57
N THR A 164 -5.63 4.63 8.39
CA THR A 164 -6.34 4.07 9.55
C THR A 164 -6.59 5.09 10.63
N ALA A 165 -5.65 6.00 10.88
CA ALA A 165 -5.82 7.08 11.84
C ALA A 165 -6.93 8.07 11.40
N ALA A 166 -7.08 8.31 10.10
CA ALA A 166 -8.18 9.12 9.58
C ALA A 166 -9.56 8.46 9.79
N MET A 167 -9.64 7.13 9.60
CA MET A 167 -10.87 6.36 9.80
C MET A 167 -11.23 6.16 11.29
N GLN A 168 -10.23 6.07 12.14
CA GLN A 168 -10.36 5.87 13.59
C GLN A 168 -9.44 6.86 14.32
N PRO A 169 -9.86 8.12 14.50
CA PRO A 169 -9.10 9.11 15.23
C PRO A 169 -8.81 8.65 16.66
N GLU A 170 -7.66 9.04 17.18
CA GLU A 170 -7.24 8.71 18.54
C GLU A 170 -7.93 9.59 19.57
N PHE A 171 -8.25 10.83 19.21
CA PHE A 171 -8.84 11.85 20.09
C PHE A 171 -10.31 12.10 19.78
N GLU A 172 -11.11 12.36 20.82
CA GLU A 172 -12.57 12.55 20.71
C GLU A 172 -12.97 13.81 19.94
N ASP A 173 -12.10 14.81 19.86
CA ASP A 173 -12.31 16.06 19.14
C ASP A 173 -12.02 15.97 17.64
N GLU A 174 -11.48 14.85 17.20
CA GLU A 174 -11.19 14.58 15.78
C GLU A 174 -12.37 13.89 15.12
N GLU A 175 -12.80 14.41 13.96
CA GLU A 175 -13.82 13.76 13.16
C GLU A 175 -13.23 12.63 12.30
N ALA A 176 -13.91 11.48 12.31
CA ALA A 176 -13.51 10.36 11.45
C ALA A 176 -13.77 10.69 9.98
N ILE A 177 -12.79 10.40 9.14
CA ILE A 177 -12.86 10.54 7.68
C ILE A 177 -12.76 9.14 7.07
N ASP A 178 -13.65 8.81 6.12
CA ASP A 178 -13.45 7.69 5.22
C ASP A 178 -12.66 8.16 3.99
N PRO A 179 -11.33 7.92 3.93
CA PRO A 179 -10.50 8.43 2.85
C PRO A 179 -10.81 7.80 1.49
N PHE A 180 -11.59 6.73 1.46
CA PHE A 180 -12.01 6.01 0.26
C PHE A 180 -13.39 6.42 -0.27
N ASP A 181 -14.07 7.34 0.39
CA ASP A 181 -15.38 7.82 -0.04
C ASP A 181 -15.24 8.94 -1.08
N PHE A 182 -16.03 8.86 -2.18
CA PHE A 182 -16.00 9.86 -3.24
C PHE A 182 -16.50 11.24 -2.80
N TRP A 183 -17.44 11.26 -1.88
CA TRP A 183 -18.17 12.47 -1.52
C TRP A 183 -17.73 13.08 -0.20
N GLN A 184 -17.42 12.21 0.77
CA GLN A 184 -17.09 12.60 2.14
C GLN A 184 -15.63 12.32 2.50
N GLY A 185 -14.86 11.82 1.55
CA GLY A 185 -13.43 11.59 1.74
C GLY A 185 -12.62 12.88 1.70
N ALA A 186 -11.31 12.73 1.62
CA ALA A 186 -10.39 13.86 1.61
C ALA A 186 -9.19 13.58 0.69
N ASN A 187 -8.66 14.62 0.09
CA ASN A 187 -7.42 14.53 -0.64
C ASN A 187 -6.25 14.28 0.32
N PHE A 188 -5.32 13.47 -0.12
CA PHE A 188 -4.11 13.15 0.61
C PHE A 188 -2.92 13.92 0.04
N LYS A 189 -2.34 14.81 0.83
CA LYS A 189 -1.12 15.53 0.49
C LYS A 189 0.07 14.66 0.78
N LEU A 190 0.54 13.94 -0.23
CA LEU A 190 1.69 13.06 -0.13
C LEU A 190 2.97 13.88 -0.19
N LYS A 191 3.77 13.81 0.85
CA LYS A 191 5.02 14.54 0.98
C LYS A 191 6.14 13.57 1.33
N ALA A 192 7.19 13.57 0.53
CA ALA A 192 8.41 12.82 0.79
C ALA A 192 9.56 13.76 1.07
N LYS A 193 10.41 13.39 2.01
CA LYS A 193 11.69 14.04 2.27
C LYS A 193 12.73 13.00 2.67
N ASN A 194 14.00 13.38 2.57
CA ASN A 194 15.10 12.56 3.05
C ASN A 194 15.37 12.89 4.51
N VAL A 195 15.32 11.88 5.38
CA VAL A 195 15.67 11.99 6.80
C VAL A 195 16.72 10.91 7.10
N ALA A 196 17.91 11.34 7.45
CA ALA A 196 19.03 10.45 7.75
C ALA A 196 19.34 9.42 6.65
N GLY A 197 19.24 9.81 5.39
CA GLY A 197 19.47 8.94 4.22
C GLY A 197 18.29 8.07 3.80
N TYR A 198 17.15 8.16 4.49
CA TYR A 198 15.96 7.38 4.20
C TYR A 198 14.79 8.26 3.76
N ARG A 199 13.96 7.72 2.85
CA ARG A 199 12.72 8.39 2.45
C ARG A 199 11.72 8.37 3.61
N ASN A 200 11.17 9.53 3.93
CA ASN A 200 10.23 9.74 5.03
C ASN A 200 8.95 10.42 4.52
N TYR A 201 7.79 9.91 4.95
CA TYR A 201 6.47 10.41 4.58
C TYR A 201 5.70 11.03 5.76
N ASP A 202 6.35 11.26 6.89
CA ASP A 202 5.67 11.68 8.14
C ASP A 202 4.96 13.04 8.01
N SER A 203 5.41 13.90 7.09
CA SER A 203 4.76 15.19 6.80
C SER A 203 3.51 15.08 5.91
N SER A 204 3.21 13.90 5.39
CA SER A 204 2.00 13.67 4.61
C SER A 204 0.75 13.76 5.49
N GLU A 205 -0.32 14.36 4.97
CA GLU A 205 -1.55 14.62 5.71
C GLU A 205 -2.77 14.67 4.80
N PHE A 206 -3.94 14.41 5.37
CA PHE A 206 -5.21 14.65 4.69
C PHE A 206 -5.57 16.13 4.70
N ALA A 207 -6.12 16.61 3.60
CA ALA A 207 -6.82 17.90 3.53
C ALA A 207 -8.20 17.80 4.21
N ALA A 208 -8.90 18.91 4.29
CA ALA A 208 -10.30 18.91 4.72
C ALA A 208 -11.15 18.01 3.82
N PRO A 209 -12.18 17.34 4.35
CA PRO A 209 -13.09 16.54 3.55
C PRO A 209 -13.71 17.35 2.41
N SER A 210 -13.76 16.74 1.25
CA SER A 210 -14.33 17.35 0.04
C SER A 210 -14.77 16.29 -0.95
N PRO A 211 -15.78 16.55 -1.79
CA PRO A 211 -16.07 15.70 -2.94
C PRO A 211 -14.87 15.61 -3.88
N LEU A 212 -14.72 14.48 -4.56
CA LEU A 212 -13.66 14.34 -5.56
C LEU A 212 -13.92 15.19 -6.81
N LEU A 213 -15.19 15.28 -7.24
CA LEU A 213 -15.66 15.99 -8.43
C LEU A 213 -16.84 16.89 -8.06
#